data_2e74f52bba4e539778290b28bcd85e41
#
_entry.id   2e74f52bba4e539778290b28bcd85e41
#
_cell.length_a   1.000
_cell.length_b   1.000
_cell.length_c   1.000
_cell.angle_alpha   90.00
_cell.angle_beta   90.00
_cell.angle_gamma   90.00
#
_symmetry.space_group_name_H-M   'P 1'
#
loop_
_entity.id
_entity.type
_entity.pdbx_description
1 polymer ?
#
loop_
_entity_poly.entity_id
_entity_poly.type
_entity_poly.pdbx_seq_one_letter_code
_entity_poly.pdbx_strand_id
1 'polypeptide(L)'
;MTDPEPCQFLQWDTDFFGHRIARVNAIQLDEKLVEAIYAWSEQNHIDCLYFLADSEDIDTIRLAEELDFRLVEIRLNMERWLKDWEPASRPRSAPDITIRQGRPEDIPVLQEIARHSYYDSRFYFDKCFSEASWQAYYATWVKKSFEGGAQIALVAENDAGILGYITGLIDPHEPSKGQYELTGVHPTARNLGAGNELFRSGLDHYVQAGVEYVWLATQGRNIPTQRMVQRNGFITRSCQLYFHKWFAFCT
;
A
#
# COMPACT_ATOMS: atom_id res chain seq x y z
N MET A 1 24.04 -19.46 15.68
CA MET A 1 23.13 -18.46 15.12
C MET A 1 21.86 -19.23 14.83
N THR A 2 20.74 -18.85 15.42
CA THR A 2 19.44 -19.43 15.05
C THR A 2 19.14 -19.04 13.61
N ASP A 3 18.77 -20.01 12.77
CA ASP A 3 18.30 -19.70 11.43
C ASP A 3 17.14 -18.67 11.51
N PRO A 4 17.07 -17.71 10.58
CA PRO A 4 16.00 -16.72 10.60
C PRO A 4 14.66 -17.44 10.51
N GLU A 5 13.65 -16.95 11.27
CA GLU A 5 12.32 -17.54 11.21
C GLU A 5 11.75 -17.47 9.78
N PRO A 6 11.13 -18.56 9.29
CA PRO A 6 10.63 -18.61 7.91
C PRO A 6 9.45 -17.66 7.67
N CYS A 7 8.72 -17.32 8.73
CA CYS A 7 7.56 -16.44 8.66
C CYS A 7 7.55 -15.41 9.81
N GLN A 8 6.82 -14.34 9.60
CA GLN A 8 6.51 -13.31 10.60
C GLN A 8 5.01 -13.31 10.88
N PHE A 9 4.63 -13.45 12.16
CA PHE A 9 3.24 -13.28 12.59
C PHE A 9 2.81 -11.81 12.44
N LEU A 10 1.63 -11.56 11.88
CA LEU A 10 1.10 -10.23 11.65
C LEU A 10 -0.01 -9.92 12.66
N GLN A 11 0.39 -9.42 13.82
CA GLN A 11 -0.51 -9.16 14.96
C GLN A 11 -1.67 -8.24 14.56
N TRP A 12 -1.38 -7.12 13.88
CA TRP A 12 -2.40 -6.15 13.51
C TRP A 12 -3.43 -6.70 12.52
N ASP A 13 -2.98 -7.43 11.48
CA ASP A 13 -3.89 -8.07 10.53
C ASP A 13 -4.72 -9.16 11.21
N THR A 14 -4.09 -9.93 12.12
CA THR A 14 -4.75 -10.96 12.91
C THR A 14 -5.86 -10.40 13.77
N ASP A 15 -5.57 -9.37 14.55
CA ASP A 15 -6.55 -8.73 15.44
C ASP A 15 -7.69 -8.08 14.65
N PHE A 16 -7.37 -7.54 13.48
CA PHE A 16 -8.33 -6.86 12.64
C PHE A 16 -9.29 -7.81 11.92
N PHE A 17 -8.75 -8.85 11.27
CA PHE A 17 -9.55 -9.76 10.44
C PHE A 17 -10.10 -10.97 11.21
N GLY A 18 -9.62 -11.22 12.43
CA GLY A 18 -10.03 -12.38 13.24
C GLY A 18 -9.49 -13.71 12.73
N HIS A 19 -8.50 -13.69 11.86
CA HIS A 19 -7.75 -14.84 11.34
C HIS A 19 -6.30 -14.75 11.76
N ARG A 20 -5.67 -15.86 12.10
CA ARG A 20 -4.24 -15.86 12.40
C ARG A 20 -3.44 -15.72 11.11
N ILE A 21 -2.87 -14.56 10.90
CA ILE A 21 -2.22 -14.17 9.65
C ILE A 21 -0.72 -14.04 9.88
N ALA A 22 0.05 -14.60 8.95
CA ALA A 22 1.50 -14.44 8.90
C ALA A 22 1.99 -14.11 7.48
N ARG A 23 3.23 -13.66 7.38
CA ARG A 23 3.91 -13.38 6.12
C ARG A 23 5.18 -14.20 6.03
N VAL A 24 5.43 -14.80 4.88
CA VAL A 24 6.71 -15.45 4.55
C VAL A 24 7.82 -14.41 4.49
N ASN A 25 8.96 -14.68 5.13
CA ASN A 25 10.11 -13.77 5.23
C ASN A 25 11.08 -13.83 4.04
N ALA A 26 10.76 -14.62 3.02
CA ALA A 26 11.54 -14.76 1.79
C ALA A 26 10.74 -14.25 0.59
N ILE A 27 11.42 -13.98 -0.53
CA ILE A 27 10.82 -13.66 -1.82
C ILE A 27 10.95 -14.81 -2.84
N GLN A 28 11.73 -15.84 -2.50
CA GLN A 28 11.92 -17.06 -3.27
C GLN A 28 11.61 -18.27 -2.40
N LEU A 29 11.13 -19.35 -3.03
CA LEU A 29 10.81 -20.62 -2.38
C LEU A 29 11.70 -21.74 -2.91
N ASP A 30 12.07 -22.64 -2.00
CA ASP A 30 12.57 -23.96 -2.30
C ASP A 30 11.87 -25.01 -1.40
N GLU A 31 12.01 -26.28 -1.69
CA GLU A 31 11.35 -27.37 -0.96
C GLU A 31 11.65 -27.33 0.54
N LYS A 32 12.91 -27.07 0.92
CA LYS A 32 13.36 -27.02 2.32
C LYS A 32 12.68 -25.86 3.07
N LEU A 33 12.62 -24.68 2.45
CA LEU A 33 11.95 -23.52 3.02
C LEU A 33 10.45 -23.75 3.16
N VAL A 34 9.81 -24.39 2.17
CA VAL A 34 8.40 -24.75 2.21
C VAL A 34 8.08 -25.68 3.38
N GLU A 35 8.92 -26.72 3.62
CA GLU A 35 8.77 -27.59 4.79
C GLU A 35 8.84 -26.79 6.09
N ALA A 36 9.82 -25.87 6.20
CA ALA A 36 9.95 -25.01 7.37
C ALA A 36 8.76 -24.06 7.55
N ILE A 37 8.24 -23.46 6.46
CA ILE A 37 7.05 -22.59 6.47
C ILE A 37 5.83 -23.36 6.98
N TYR A 38 5.60 -24.58 6.50
CA TYR A 38 4.44 -25.39 6.90
C TYR A 38 4.55 -25.82 8.36
N ALA A 39 5.71 -26.32 8.81
CA ALA A 39 5.93 -26.69 10.19
C ALA A 39 5.73 -25.49 11.14
N TRP A 40 6.25 -24.32 10.78
CA TRP A 40 6.06 -23.07 11.54
C TRP A 40 4.59 -22.65 11.56
N SER A 41 3.89 -22.75 10.42
CA SER A 41 2.48 -22.37 10.31
C SER A 41 1.57 -23.26 11.14
N GLU A 42 1.82 -24.57 11.15
CA GLU A 42 1.11 -25.53 11.99
C GLU A 42 1.32 -25.25 13.49
N GLN A 43 2.59 -25.08 13.90
CA GLN A 43 2.96 -24.76 15.28
C GLN A 43 2.31 -23.45 15.77
N ASN A 44 2.17 -22.47 14.89
CA ASN A 44 1.59 -21.15 15.21
C ASN A 44 0.10 -21.05 14.88
N HIS A 45 -0.54 -22.15 14.44
CA HIS A 45 -1.98 -22.20 14.08
C HIS A 45 -2.37 -21.10 13.09
N ILE A 46 -1.61 -20.94 12.02
CA ILE A 46 -1.85 -19.90 11.00
C ILE A 46 -3.01 -20.30 10.11
N ASP A 47 -3.95 -19.37 9.91
CA ASP A 47 -5.08 -19.54 9.01
C ASP A 47 -4.72 -19.11 7.58
N CYS A 48 -3.97 -18.00 7.45
CA CYS A 48 -3.59 -17.42 6.17
C CYS A 48 -2.13 -16.97 6.15
N LEU A 49 -1.41 -17.39 5.12
CA LEU A 49 -0.06 -16.89 4.81
C LEU A 49 -0.12 -15.87 3.66
N TYR A 50 0.57 -14.75 3.85
CA TYR A 50 0.93 -13.82 2.79
C TYR A 50 2.32 -14.17 2.27
N PHE A 51 2.47 -14.22 0.96
CA PHE A 51 3.75 -14.43 0.31
C PHE A 51 3.93 -13.41 -0.82
N LEU A 52 5.03 -12.67 -0.77
CA LEU A 52 5.39 -11.68 -1.77
C LEU A 52 6.56 -12.22 -2.59
N ALA A 53 6.24 -12.89 -3.68
CA ALA A 53 7.21 -13.58 -4.53
C ALA A 53 7.95 -12.63 -5.48
N ASP A 54 9.20 -12.98 -5.78
CA ASP A 54 9.93 -12.42 -6.90
C ASP A 54 9.28 -12.86 -8.23
N SER A 55 8.90 -11.89 -9.06
CA SER A 55 8.26 -12.18 -10.35
C SER A 55 9.22 -12.72 -11.41
N GLU A 56 10.52 -12.67 -11.18
CA GLU A 56 11.55 -13.16 -12.13
C GLU A 56 11.96 -14.61 -11.84
N ASP A 57 11.60 -15.14 -10.66
CA ASP A 57 11.93 -16.50 -10.26
C ASP A 57 10.82 -17.48 -10.63
N ILE A 58 10.99 -18.15 -11.77
CA ILE A 58 9.97 -19.05 -12.33
C ILE A 58 9.76 -20.30 -11.46
N ASP A 59 10.77 -20.78 -10.77
CA ASP A 59 10.68 -21.99 -9.94
C ASP A 59 9.89 -21.67 -8.67
N THR A 60 10.10 -20.51 -8.07
CA THR A 60 9.26 -19.98 -6.97
C THR A 60 7.81 -19.85 -7.37
N ILE A 61 7.52 -19.30 -8.56
CA ILE A 61 6.14 -19.10 -9.02
C ILE A 61 5.45 -20.46 -9.19
N ARG A 62 6.09 -21.43 -9.86
CA ARG A 62 5.55 -22.77 -10.06
C ARG A 62 5.30 -23.49 -8.74
N LEU A 63 6.27 -23.42 -7.82
CA LEU A 63 6.15 -24.04 -6.51
C LEU A 63 4.99 -23.42 -5.70
N ALA A 64 4.82 -22.10 -5.76
CA ALA A 64 3.70 -21.43 -5.13
C ALA A 64 2.34 -21.89 -5.70
N GLU A 65 2.23 -22.03 -7.04
CA GLU A 65 1.03 -22.53 -7.71
C GLU A 65 0.72 -24.00 -7.35
N GLU A 66 1.74 -24.87 -7.36
CA GLU A 66 1.63 -26.28 -6.97
C GLU A 66 1.18 -26.47 -5.53
N LEU A 67 1.52 -25.53 -4.67
CA LEU A 67 1.16 -25.50 -3.25
C LEU A 67 -0.14 -24.73 -2.96
N ASP A 68 -0.96 -24.44 -3.98
CA ASP A 68 -2.23 -23.72 -3.87
C ASP A 68 -2.11 -22.30 -3.25
N PHE A 69 -0.98 -21.63 -3.42
CA PHE A 69 -0.90 -20.20 -3.16
C PHE A 69 -1.66 -19.46 -4.28
N ARG A 70 -2.65 -18.68 -3.92
CA ARG A 70 -3.50 -17.96 -4.87
C ARG A 70 -2.95 -16.57 -5.14
N LEU A 71 -2.69 -16.25 -6.41
CA LEU A 71 -2.31 -14.90 -6.82
C LEU A 71 -3.48 -13.92 -6.59
N VAL A 72 -3.28 -12.95 -5.72
CA VAL A 72 -4.29 -11.93 -5.38
C VAL A 72 -3.92 -10.54 -5.88
N GLU A 73 -2.63 -10.22 -6.02
CA GLU A 73 -2.18 -8.91 -6.48
C GLU A 73 -0.85 -9.03 -7.25
N ILE A 74 -0.72 -8.24 -8.30
CA ILE A 74 0.58 -7.89 -8.90
C ILE A 74 0.98 -6.56 -8.29
N ARG A 75 2.09 -6.52 -7.57
CA ARG A 75 2.60 -5.35 -6.88
C ARG A 75 3.72 -4.69 -7.69
N LEU A 76 3.56 -3.44 -8.02
CA LEU A 76 4.60 -2.62 -8.64
C LEU A 76 5.20 -1.71 -7.58
N ASN A 77 6.50 -1.83 -7.37
CA ASN A 77 7.27 -0.87 -6.57
C ASN A 77 7.80 0.20 -7.51
N MET A 78 7.44 1.44 -7.26
CA MET A 78 7.82 2.59 -8.07
C MET A 78 8.62 3.57 -7.24
N GLU A 79 9.60 4.22 -7.86
CA GLU A 79 10.54 5.06 -7.15
C GLU A 79 10.89 6.34 -7.91
N ARG A 80 11.33 7.33 -7.15
CA ARG A 80 11.87 8.57 -7.70
C ARG A 80 12.95 9.16 -6.79
N TRP A 81 14.05 9.62 -7.41
CA TRP A 81 15.00 10.54 -6.79
C TRP A 81 14.54 11.98 -6.95
N LEU A 82 14.61 12.79 -5.86
CA LEU A 82 14.05 14.13 -5.82
C LEU A 82 15.03 15.26 -6.20
N LYS A 83 16.27 14.92 -6.54
CA LYS A 83 17.32 15.92 -6.88
C LYS A 83 16.90 16.92 -7.97
N ASP A 84 16.02 16.52 -8.88
CA ASP A 84 15.53 17.33 -10.00
C ASP A 84 14.07 17.78 -9.78
N TRP A 85 13.56 17.67 -8.54
CA TRP A 85 12.21 18.12 -8.23
C TRP A 85 12.21 19.61 -7.91
N GLU A 86 11.49 20.39 -8.72
CA GLU A 86 11.30 21.82 -8.51
C GLU A 86 9.84 22.14 -8.23
N PRO A 87 9.47 22.43 -6.98
CA PRO A 87 8.08 22.68 -6.57
C PRO A 87 7.40 23.82 -7.34
N ALA A 88 8.15 24.91 -7.56
CA ALA A 88 7.60 26.16 -8.10
C ALA A 88 7.46 26.18 -9.63
N SER A 89 8.06 25.23 -10.38
CA SER A 89 8.21 25.34 -11.84
C SER A 89 7.02 24.84 -12.66
N ARG A 90 6.03 24.21 -12.01
CA ARG A 90 4.90 23.60 -12.73
C ARG A 90 3.58 24.28 -12.37
N PRO A 91 2.82 24.79 -13.37
CA PRO A 91 1.48 25.32 -13.10
C PRO A 91 0.60 24.25 -12.48
N ARG A 92 -0.25 24.66 -11.54
CA ARG A 92 -1.26 23.77 -10.95
C ARG A 92 -2.18 23.25 -12.06
N SER A 93 -2.41 21.95 -12.09
CA SER A 93 -3.32 21.32 -13.05
C SER A 93 -4.79 21.53 -12.70
N ALA A 94 -5.06 21.96 -11.47
CA ALA A 94 -6.43 22.21 -10.95
C ALA A 94 -6.39 23.43 -10.02
N PRO A 95 -6.54 24.66 -10.55
CA PRO A 95 -6.42 25.91 -9.78
C PRO A 95 -7.47 26.06 -8.67
N ASP A 96 -8.63 25.44 -8.82
CA ASP A 96 -9.73 25.50 -7.84
C ASP A 96 -9.58 24.50 -6.68
N ILE A 97 -8.48 23.74 -6.65
CA ILE A 97 -8.18 22.75 -5.59
C ILE A 97 -7.13 23.32 -4.65
N THR A 98 -7.46 23.35 -3.37
CA THR A 98 -6.55 23.70 -2.28
C THR A 98 -6.01 22.42 -1.62
N ILE A 99 -4.69 22.36 -1.41
CA ILE A 99 -4.05 21.28 -0.63
C ILE A 99 -3.65 21.87 0.72
N ARG A 100 -4.01 21.18 1.78
CA ARG A 100 -3.67 21.55 3.15
C ARG A 100 -3.34 20.33 4.00
N GLN A 101 -2.75 20.58 5.16
CA GLN A 101 -2.61 19.56 6.20
C GLN A 101 -4.00 19.08 6.66
N GLY A 102 -4.14 17.77 6.82
CA GLY A 102 -5.36 17.19 7.38
C GLY A 102 -5.56 17.54 8.85
N ARG A 103 -6.80 17.53 9.29
CA ARG A 103 -7.24 17.85 10.63
C ARG A 103 -8.05 16.68 11.21
N PRO A 104 -8.16 16.56 12.54
CA PRO A 104 -9.00 15.52 13.15
C PRO A 104 -10.44 15.51 12.67
N GLU A 105 -11.01 16.69 12.38
CA GLU A 105 -12.38 16.87 11.90
C GLU A 105 -12.62 16.28 10.51
N ASP A 106 -11.55 16.12 9.71
CA ASP A 106 -11.61 15.54 8.36
C ASP A 106 -11.79 14.02 8.39
N ILE A 107 -11.34 13.36 9.47
CA ILE A 107 -11.23 11.89 9.55
C ILE A 107 -12.50 11.16 9.14
N PRO A 108 -13.72 11.55 9.55
CA PRO A 108 -14.94 10.85 9.15
C PRO A 108 -15.14 10.83 7.62
N VAL A 109 -14.89 11.95 6.95
CA VAL A 109 -15.01 12.06 5.49
C VAL A 109 -13.89 11.26 4.79
N LEU A 110 -12.66 11.31 5.32
CA LEU A 110 -11.53 10.55 4.77
C LEU A 110 -11.74 9.04 4.90
N GLN A 111 -12.31 8.57 6.01
CA GLN A 111 -12.69 7.18 6.18
C GLN A 111 -13.74 6.73 5.16
N GLU A 112 -14.71 7.58 4.86
CA GLU A 112 -15.72 7.27 3.85
C GLU A 112 -15.10 7.20 2.44
N ILE A 113 -14.20 8.12 2.09
CA ILE A 113 -13.44 8.05 0.84
C ILE A 113 -12.63 6.74 0.78
N ALA A 114 -11.99 6.34 1.89
CA ALA A 114 -11.19 5.13 1.96
C ALA A 114 -12.02 3.87 1.70
N ARG A 115 -13.23 3.76 2.27
CA ARG A 115 -14.15 2.62 2.04
C ARG A 115 -14.42 2.37 0.55
N HIS A 116 -14.39 3.42 -0.25
CA HIS A 116 -14.70 3.39 -1.68
C HIS A 116 -13.49 3.55 -2.61
N SER A 117 -12.26 3.34 -2.11
CA SER A 117 -11.04 3.62 -2.89
C SER A 117 -10.24 2.39 -3.32
N TYR A 118 -10.29 1.26 -2.60
CA TYR A 118 -9.30 0.18 -2.73
C TYR A 118 -9.85 -1.11 -3.35
N TYR A 119 -10.67 -1.01 -4.41
CA TYR A 119 -11.23 -2.12 -5.17
C TYR A 119 -10.21 -2.89 -6.02
N ASP A 120 -8.98 -2.44 -6.10
CA ASP A 120 -7.86 -3.08 -6.79
C ASP A 120 -6.87 -3.77 -5.85
N SER A 121 -7.16 -3.77 -4.53
CA SER A 121 -6.31 -4.37 -3.50
C SER A 121 -6.40 -5.89 -3.45
N ARG A 122 -5.37 -6.52 -2.86
CA ARG A 122 -5.33 -7.97 -2.61
C ARG A 122 -6.53 -8.47 -1.80
N PHE A 123 -7.03 -7.69 -0.87
CA PHE A 123 -8.17 -8.06 -0.03
C PHE A 123 -9.49 -8.09 -0.81
N TYR A 124 -9.65 -7.21 -1.80
CA TYR A 124 -10.81 -7.25 -2.70
C TYR A 124 -10.83 -8.51 -3.57
N PHE A 125 -9.64 -8.95 -4.03
CA PHE A 125 -9.51 -10.13 -4.90
C PHE A 125 -9.49 -11.44 -4.11
N ASP A 126 -9.16 -11.42 -2.83
CA ASP A 126 -9.25 -12.58 -1.95
C ASP A 126 -10.65 -12.68 -1.33
N LYS A 127 -11.44 -13.62 -1.81
CA LYS A 127 -12.82 -13.80 -1.38
C LYS A 127 -12.99 -14.26 0.08
N CYS A 128 -11.90 -14.60 0.76
CA CYS A 128 -11.92 -14.91 2.19
C CYS A 128 -12.04 -13.66 3.07
N PHE A 129 -11.78 -12.48 2.52
CA PHE A 129 -12.04 -11.21 3.20
C PHE A 129 -13.37 -10.62 2.74
N SER A 130 -14.30 -10.39 3.66
CA SER A 130 -15.57 -9.76 3.34
C SER A 130 -15.39 -8.32 2.88
N GLU A 131 -16.32 -7.81 2.06
CA GLU A 131 -16.28 -6.41 1.61
C GLU A 131 -16.27 -5.44 2.80
N ALA A 132 -17.12 -5.69 3.79
CA ALA A 132 -17.16 -4.86 5.00
C ALA A 132 -15.82 -4.85 5.76
N SER A 133 -15.11 -5.99 5.82
CA SER A 133 -13.85 -6.08 6.54
C SER A 133 -12.72 -5.32 5.85
N TRP A 134 -12.51 -5.48 4.53
CA TRP A 134 -11.43 -4.75 3.87
C TRP A 134 -11.73 -3.24 3.74
N GLN A 135 -13.00 -2.83 3.59
CA GLN A 135 -13.39 -1.42 3.65
C GLN A 135 -13.07 -0.81 5.02
N ALA A 136 -13.42 -1.52 6.10
CA ALA A 136 -13.10 -1.09 7.46
C ALA A 136 -11.59 -1.04 7.73
N TYR A 137 -10.81 -1.97 7.14
CA TYR A 137 -9.35 -2.00 7.23
C TYR A 137 -8.73 -0.70 6.72
N TYR A 138 -9.06 -0.30 5.49
CA TYR A 138 -8.53 0.94 4.91
C TYR A 138 -9.03 2.20 5.63
N ALA A 139 -10.30 2.21 6.05
CA ALA A 139 -10.85 3.31 6.85
C ALA A 139 -10.12 3.46 8.20
N THR A 140 -9.77 2.34 8.84
CA THR A 140 -8.99 2.34 10.09
C THR A 140 -7.55 2.80 9.86
N TRP A 141 -6.92 2.37 8.77
CA TRP A 141 -5.57 2.80 8.42
C TRP A 141 -5.51 4.32 8.18
N VAL A 142 -6.42 4.86 7.38
CA VAL A 142 -6.53 6.31 7.16
C VAL A 142 -6.69 7.06 8.48
N LYS A 143 -7.60 6.61 9.36
CA LYS A 143 -7.76 7.22 10.69
C LYS A 143 -6.43 7.27 11.44
N LYS A 144 -5.72 6.15 11.56
CA LYS A 144 -4.41 6.09 12.25
C LYS A 144 -3.39 7.03 11.63
N SER A 145 -3.33 7.12 10.29
CA SER A 145 -2.40 8.01 9.60
C SER A 145 -2.67 9.48 9.96
N PHE A 146 -3.93 9.91 10.02
CA PHE A 146 -4.32 11.29 10.35
C PHE A 146 -4.32 11.59 11.87
N GLU A 147 -4.28 10.58 12.72
CA GLU A 147 -4.08 10.71 14.18
C GLU A 147 -2.60 10.80 14.57
N GLY A 148 -1.69 10.99 13.63
CA GLY A 148 -0.26 11.16 13.86
C GLY A 148 0.59 9.97 13.43
N GLY A 149 0.00 8.96 12.78
CA GLY A 149 0.73 7.80 12.25
C GLY A 149 1.53 8.09 10.98
N ALA A 150 1.29 9.23 10.31
CA ALA A 150 1.99 9.62 9.09
C ALA A 150 2.61 11.02 9.22
N GLN A 151 3.83 11.22 8.66
CA GLN A 151 4.48 12.54 8.60
C GLN A 151 3.88 13.41 7.49
N ILE A 152 3.39 12.78 6.42
CA ILE A 152 2.63 13.47 5.38
C ILE A 152 1.18 13.00 5.48
N ALA A 153 0.27 13.92 5.76
CA ALA A 153 -1.16 13.69 5.89
C ALA A 153 -1.90 14.89 5.28
N LEU A 154 -2.06 14.89 3.94
CA LEU A 154 -2.62 16.02 3.20
C LEU A 154 -4.02 15.74 2.71
N VAL A 155 -4.81 16.78 2.62
CA VAL A 155 -6.19 16.79 2.13
C VAL A 155 -6.31 17.74 0.96
N ALA A 156 -7.01 17.32 -0.09
CA ALA A 156 -7.45 18.16 -1.19
C ALA A 156 -8.89 18.57 -0.94
N GLU A 157 -9.19 19.87 -1.08
CA GLU A 157 -10.53 20.40 -0.94
C GLU A 157 -10.81 21.52 -1.96
N ASN A 158 -12.09 21.82 -2.16
CA ASN A 158 -12.60 23.00 -2.87
C ASN A 158 -13.86 23.50 -2.16
N ASP A 159 -14.57 24.46 -2.77
CA ASP A 159 -15.79 25.02 -2.20
C ASP A 159 -16.91 23.99 -1.93
N ALA A 160 -16.87 22.83 -2.60
CA ALA A 160 -17.83 21.74 -2.40
C ALA A 160 -17.43 20.79 -1.25
N GLY A 161 -16.19 20.89 -0.71
CA GLY A 161 -15.68 20.08 0.38
C GLY A 161 -14.45 19.26 0.05
N ILE A 162 -14.21 18.20 0.84
CA ILE A 162 -13.04 17.34 0.71
C ILE A 162 -13.14 16.44 -0.52
N LEU A 163 -12.11 16.49 -1.35
CA LEU A 163 -12.01 15.75 -2.61
C LEU A 163 -11.15 14.48 -2.51
N GLY A 164 -10.22 14.43 -1.54
CA GLY A 164 -9.31 13.32 -1.38
C GLY A 164 -8.20 13.57 -0.38
N TYR A 165 -7.33 12.58 -0.23
CA TYR A 165 -6.20 12.60 0.70
C TYR A 165 -5.00 11.84 0.15
N ILE A 166 -3.84 12.12 0.75
CA ILE A 166 -2.61 11.33 0.61
C ILE A 166 -1.91 11.24 1.96
N THR A 167 -1.32 10.06 2.24
CA THR A 167 -0.48 9.85 3.41
C THR A 167 0.90 9.34 3.00
N GLY A 168 1.89 9.59 3.85
CA GLY A 168 3.26 9.15 3.63
C GLY A 168 4.10 9.20 4.89
N LEU A 169 5.17 8.41 4.86
CA LEU A 169 6.14 8.25 5.94
C LEU A 169 7.51 8.73 5.50
N ILE A 170 8.31 9.14 6.47
CA ILE A 170 9.77 9.29 6.33
C ILE A 170 10.39 8.16 7.15
N ASP A 171 11.33 7.43 6.55
CA ASP A 171 11.96 6.31 7.23
C ASP A 171 12.71 6.81 8.49
N PRO A 172 12.38 6.31 9.69
CA PRO A 172 13.00 6.76 10.93
C PRO A 172 14.47 6.37 11.04
N HIS A 173 14.92 5.35 10.31
CA HIS A 173 16.31 4.87 10.30
C HIS A 173 17.12 5.46 9.14
N GLU A 174 16.44 5.90 8.09
CA GLU A 174 17.03 6.47 6.89
C GLU A 174 16.24 7.70 6.42
N PRO A 175 16.37 8.85 7.13
CA PRO A 175 15.53 10.04 6.91
C PRO A 175 15.59 10.65 5.50
N SER A 176 16.58 10.24 4.70
CA SER A 176 16.66 10.59 3.27
C SER A 176 15.64 9.83 2.41
N LYS A 177 14.93 8.85 2.97
CA LYS A 177 13.92 8.03 2.28
C LYS A 177 12.50 8.34 2.74
N GLY A 178 11.61 8.51 1.78
CA GLY A 178 10.18 8.67 1.99
C GLY A 178 9.37 7.57 1.30
N GLN A 179 8.18 7.31 1.82
CA GLN A 179 7.24 6.37 1.25
C GLN A 179 5.83 6.95 1.22
N TYR A 180 5.18 6.93 0.07
CA TYR A 180 3.74 7.11 0.03
C TYR A 180 3.01 5.84 0.44
N GLU A 181 1.98 5.97 1.28
CA GLU A 181 1.21 4.83 1.78
C GLU A 181 -0.18 4.75 1.14
N LEU A 182 -1.05 5.68 1.47
CA LEU A 182 -2.44 5.68 1.06
C LEU A 182 -2.79 6.93 0.27
N THR A 183 -3.55 6.75 -0.79
CA THR A 183 -4.14 7.85 -1.56
C THR A 183 -5.58 7.49 -1.91
N GLY A 184 -6.51 8.36 -1.60
CA GLY A 184 -7.91 8.20 -1.94
C GLY A 184 -8.48 9.49 -2.54
N VAL A 185 -9.29 9.35 -3.60
CA VAL A 185 -10.02 10.46 -4.22
C VAL A 185 -11.49 10.10 -4.27
N HIS A 186 -12.32 11.01 -3.75
CA HIS A 186 -13.78 10.84 -3.76
C HIS A 186 -14.26 10.50 -5.18
N PRO A 187 -15.19 9.55 -5.36
CA PRO A 187 -15.63 9.11 -6.68
C PRO A 187 -16.06 10.25 -7.60
N THR A 188 -16.77 11.26 -7.06
CA THR A 188 -17.23 12.43 -7.83
C THR A 188 -16.13 13.42 -8.18
N ALA A 189 -14.95 13.33 -7.52
CA ALA A 189 -13.81 14.21 -7.73
C ALA A 189 -12.71 13.56 -8.60
N ARG A 190 -12.95 12.34 -9.10
CA ARG A 190 -12.02 11.67 -10.01
C ARG A 190 -11.92 12.44 -11.33
N ASN A 191 -10.71 12.42 -11.91
CA ASN A 191 -10.36 13.15 -13.14
C ASN A 191 -10.38 14.69 -13.04
N LEU A 192 -10.63 15.28 -11.85
CA LEU A 192 -10.52 16.72 -11.62
C LEU A 192 -9.11 17.20 -11.26
N GLY A 193 -8.13 16.29 -11.19
CA GLY A 193 -6.74 16.63 -10.87
C GLY A 193 -6.37 16.52 -9.39
N ALA A 194 -7.32 16.31 -8.46
CA ALA A 194 -7.09 16.27 -7.01
C ALA A 194 -5.98 15.30 -6.61
N GLY A 195 -5.98 14.08 -7.14
CA GLY A 195 -4.93 13.08 -6.85
C GLY A 195 -3.53 13.54 -7.28
N ASN A 196 -3.42 14.19 -8.43
CA ASN A 196 -2.14 14.72 -8.91
C ASN A 196 -1.64 15.89 -8.06
N GLU A 197 -2.52 16.81 -7.65
CA GLU A 197 -2.14 17.93 -6.77
C GLU A 197 -1.72 17.44 -5.38
N LEU A 198 -2.45 16.47 -4.78
CA LEU A 198 -2.05 15.80 -3.54
C LEU A 198 -0.67 15.19 -3.65
N PHE A 199 -0.44 14.43 -4.71
CA PHE A 199 0.83 13.73 -4.94
C PHE A 199 2.00 14.71 -5.07
N ARG A 200 1.83 15.78 -5.86
CA ARG A 200 2.85 16.82 -6.03
C ARG A 200 3.14 17.57 -4.73
N SER A 201 2.10 17.97 -4.01
CA SER A 201 2.25 18.63 -2.72
C SER A 201 2.95 17.74 -1.69
N GLY A 202 2.70 16.42 -1.73
CA GLY A 202 3.44 15.48 -0.91
C GLY A 202 4.93 15.42 -1.27
N LEU A 203 5.30 15.48 -2.56
CA LEU A 203 6.70 15.58 -2.98
C LEU A 203 7.36 16.88 -2.48
N ASP A 204 6.64 18.00 -2.52
CA ASP A 204 7.12 19.27 -1.99
C ASP A 204 7.43 19.18 -0.48
N HIS A 205 6.56 18.47 0.29
CA HIS A 205 6.81 18.22 1.72
C HIS A 205 8.01 17.31 1.95
N TYR A 206 8.20 16.26 1.14
CA TYR A 206 9.39 15.41 1.24
C TYR A 206 10.68 16.19 0.99
N VAL A 207 10.71 17.03 -0.04
CA VAL A 207 11.88 17.89 -0.32
C VAL A 207 12.15 18.85 0.83
N GLN A 208 11.11 19.50 1.38
CA GLN A 208 11.24 20.40 2.53
C GLN A 208 11.76 19.68 3.77
N ALA A 209 11.45 18.41 3.93
CA ALA A 209 11.94 17.57 5.01
C ALA A 209 13.36 17.00 4.77
N GLY A 210 13.99 17.30 3.62
CA GLY A 210 15.31 16.78 3.28
C GLY A 210 15.35 15.35 2.75
N VAL A 211 14.19 14.82 2.32
CA VAL A 211 14.10 13.50 1.68
C VAL A 211 14.66 13.60 0.26
N GLU A 212 15.51 12.65 -0.10
CA GLU A 212 16.16 12.57 -1.41
C GLU A 212 15.54 11.52 -2.34
N TYR A 213 14.90 10.51 -1.75
CA TYR A 213 14.36 9.35 -2.45
C TYR A 213 12.97 9.03 -1.93
N VAL A 214 12.02 8.88 -2.83
CA VAL A 214 10.63 8.50 -2.50
C VAL A 214 10.22 7.26 -3.29
N TRP A 215 9.57 6.34 -2.61
CA TRP A 215 8.99 5.17 -3.23
C TRP A 215 7.52 4.97 -2.85
N LEU A 216 6.84 4.15 -3.60
CA LEU A 216 5.49 3.70 -3.33
C LEU A 216 5.26 2.31 -3.92
N ALA A 217 4.26 1.63 -3.39
CA ALA A 217 3.74 0.41 -4.00
C ALA A 217 2.34 0.68 -4.56
N THR A 218 2.07 0.15 -5.76
CA THR A 218 0.74 0.19 -6.36
C THR A 218 0.41 -1.14 -7.03
N GLN A 219 -0.86 -1.37 -7.29
CA GLN A 219 -1.33 -2.60 -7.93
C GLN A 219 -1.13 -2.55 -9.44
N GLY A 220 -0.78 -3.69 -10.04
CA GLY A 220 -0.69 -3.82 -11.50
C GLY A 220 -2.00 -3.46 -12.23
N ARG A 221 -3.14 -3.57 -11.55
CA ARG A 221 -4.46 -3.21 -12.05
C ARG A 221 -4.76 -1.72 -11.94
N ASN A 222 -4.07 -0.98 -11.06
CA ASN A 222 -4.31 0.44 -10.79
C ASN A 222 -3.63 1.33 -11.85
N ILE A 223 -4.08 1.22 -13.09
CA ILE A 223 -3.54 1.99 -14.22
C ILE A 223 -3.63 3.51 -14.01
N PRO A 224 -4.71 4.08 -13.42
CA PRO A 224 -4.77 5.51 -13.16
C PRO A 224 -3.63 6.00 -12.26
N THR A 225 -3.36 5.32 -11.15
CA THR A 225 -2.24 5.67 -10.26
C THR A 225 -0.89 5.52 -10.95
N GLN A 226 -0.65 4.40 -11.66
CA GLN A 226 0.60 4.21 -12.40
C GLN A 226 0.86 5.37 -13.37
N ARG A 227 -0.13 5.76 -14.17
CA ARG A 227 -0.01 6.89 -15.10
C ARG A 227 0.23 8.23 -14.39
N MET A 228 -0.41 8.44 -13.25
CA MET A 228 -0.24 9.66 -12.45
C MET A 228 1.20 9.76 -11.92
N VAL A 229 1.71 8.71 -11.27
CA VAL A 229 3.05 8.73 -10.69
C VAL A 229 4.15 8.77 -11.74
N GLN A 230 3.98 8.09 -12.89
CA GLN A 230 4.90 8.17 -14.03
C GLN A 230 5.01 9.59 -14.61
N ARG A 231 3.89 10.32 -14.72
CA ARG A 231 3.90 11.73 -15.14
C ARG A 231 4.65 12.63 -14.14
N ASN A 232 4.74 12.21 -12.90
CA ASN A 232 5.53 12.86 -11.85
C ASN A 232 6.96 12.30 -11.75
N GLY A 233 7.42 11.54 -12.77
CA GLY A 233 8.80 11.10 -12.91
C GLY A 233 9.16 9.85 -12.11
N PHE A 234 8.19 9.11 -11.58
CA PHE A 234 8.44 7.80 -11.00
C PHE A 234 8.67 6.77 -12.10
N ILE A 235 9.58 5.86 -11.83
CA ILE A 235 9.84 4.68 -12.66
C ILE A 235 9.50 3.41 -11.88
N THR A 236 9.14 2.35 -12.58
CA THR A 236 8.97 1.03 -11.97
C THR A 236 10.34 0.46 -11.66
N ARG A 237 10.58 0.12 -10.39
CA ARG A 237 11.80 -0.51 -9.92
C ARG A 237 11.71 -2.03 -9.95
N SER A 238 10.60 -2.57 -9.46
CA SER A 238 10.39 -4.02 -9.42
C SER A 238 8.92 -4.37 -9.51
N CYS A 239 8.66 -5.59 -9.97
CA CYS A 239 7.36 -6.23 -9.96
C CYS A 239 7.43 -7.43 -9.00
N GLN A 240 6.40 -7.63 -8.20
CA GLN A 240 6.29 -8.76 -7.29
C GLN A 240 4.88 -9.36 -7.40
N LEU A 241 4.77 -10.65 -7.15
CA LEU A 241 3.50 -11.37 -7.15
C LEU A 241 3.07 -11.60 -5.71
N TYR A 242 1.91 -11.06 -5.35
CA TYR A 242 1.37 -11.22 -4.01
C TYR A 242 0.42 -12.41 -3.98
N PHE A 243 0.77 -13.43 -3.20
CA PHE A 243 -0.02 -14.64 -3.02
C PHE A 243 -0.61 -14.69 -1.60
N HIS A 244 -1.78 -15.31 -1.49
CA HIS A 244 -2.33 -15.75 -0.22
C HIS A 244 -2.49 -17.29 -0.24
N LYS A 245 -2.16 -17.93 0.88
CA LYS A 245 -2.41 -19.34 1.13
C LYS A 245 -3.27 -19.50 2.36
N TRP A 246 -4.46 -20.04 2.18
CA TRP A 246 -5.36 -20.40 3.27
C TRP A 246 -5.22 -21.88 3.60
N PHE A 247 -5.06 -22.22 4.89
CA PHE A 247 -4.96 -23.61 5.35
C PHE A 247 -6.32 -24.26 5.61
N ALA A 248 -7.36 -23.47 5.81
CA ALA A 248 -8.73 -23.92 5.86
C ALA A 248 -9.55 -23.28 4.74
N PHE A 249 -10.60 -23.93 4.30
CA PHE A 249 -11.50 -23.34 3.30
C PHE A 249 -12.22 -22.14 3.91
N CYS A 250 -12.19 -21.01 3.23
CA CYS A 250 -13.05 -19.88 3.54
C CYS A 250 -14.48 -20.25 3.12
N THR A 251 -15.35 -20.37 4.09
CA THR A 251 -16.79 -20.57 3.86
C THR A 251 -17.51 -19.24 3.66
#